data_21e623bee50b12ad37834a044d496861
#
_entry.id   21e623bee50b12ad37834a044d496861
#
_cell.length_a   1.000
_cell.length_b   1.000
_cell.length_c   1.000
_cell.angle_alpha   90.00
_cell.angle_beta   90.00
_cell.angle_gamma   90.00
#
_symmetry.space_group_name_H-M   'P 1'
#
loop_
_entity.id
_entity.type
_entity.pdbx_description
1 polymer ?
#
loop_
_entity_poly.entity_id
_entity_poly.type
_entity_poly.pdbx_seq_one_letter_code
_entity_poly.pdbx_strand_id
1 'polypeptide(L)'
;MHKIARHDDAPGRLYMQNHGGWADWTGPGGPRPDIGVLRSDDHGRAWRSIAKGLPSDFGFPIVVHPNDADTVYVMPLEAATRSCPGGAPAVWRSENGGNSWSRLARGLPKKQSYFTILRDAMDIDRLKTPALYFGTTTGQLWIGREGGEQWDCLFDSLPPIHNVKVAGV
;
A
#
# COMPACT_ATOMS: atom_id res chain seq x y z
N MET A 1 13.23 3.42 -4.99
CA MET A 1 12.57 3.19 -3.70
C MET A 1 11.52 4.27 -3.48
N HIS A 2 10.29 3.89 -3.10
CA HIS A 2 9.21 4.84 -2.83
C HIS A 2 8.91 4.97 -1.35
N LYS A 3 8.74 3.85 -0.63
CA LYS A 3 8.48 3.87 0.80
C LYS A 3 9.00 2.60 1.47
N ILE A 4 9.53 2.76 2.68
CA ILE A 4 9.84 1.65 3.60
C ILE A 4 8.91 1.78 4.81
N ALA A 5 8.37 0.64 5.25
CA ALA A 5 7.58 0.51 6.47
C ALA A 5 8.23 -0.52 7.41
N ARG A 6 8.11 -0.29 8.72
CA ARG A 6 8.70 -1.09 9.78
C ARG A 6 7.76 -1.18 10.95
N HIS A 7 7.76 -2.32 11.65
CA HIS A 7 7.11 -2.48 12.95
C HIS A 7 8.12 -2.20 14.06
N ASP A 8 7.69 -1.53 15.14
CA ASP A 8 8.59 -1.14 16.22
C ASP A 8 9.16 -2.36 16.96
N ASP A 9 8.33 -3.39 17.21
CA ASP A 9 8.75 -4.62 17.92
C ASP A 9 9.47 -5.63 17.01
N ALA A 10 9.59 -5.36 15.71
CA ALA A 10 10.31 -6.22 14.77
C ALA A 10 11.27 -5.39 13.89
N PRO A 11 12.31 -4.76 14.48
CA PRO A 11 13.15 -3.78 13.77
C PRO A 11 13.97 -4.38 12.64
N GLY A 12 14.19 -5.69 12.64
CA GLY A 12 14.86 -6.40 11.54
C GLY A 12 13.97 -6.66 10.34
N ARG A 13 12.64 -6.58 10.52
CA ARG A 13 11.67 -6.78 9.44
C ARG A 13 11.30 -5.46 8.80
N LEU A 14 11.56 -5.36 7.51
CA LEU A 14 11.26 -4.19 6.69
C LEU A 14 10.39 -4.60 5.50
N TYR A 15 9.46 -3.74 5.16
CA TYR A 15 8.66 -3.84 3.95
C TYR A 15 8.93 -2.64 3.06
N MET A 16 8.97 -2.83 1.74
CA MET A 16 9.35 -1.77 0.82
C MET A 16 8.52 -1.81 -0.46
N GLN A 17 8.09 -0.62 -0.90
CA GLN A 17 7.69 -0.40 -2.28
C GLN A 17 8.89 0.13 -3.05
N ASN A 18 9.36 -0.65 -4.04
CA ASN A 18 10.50 -0.31 -4.86
C ASN A 18 10.21 -0.52 -6.34
N HIS A 19 10.38 0.55 -7.12
CA HIS A 19 10.35 0.43 -8.57
C HIS A 19 11.73 0.83 -9.10
N GLY A 20 12.27 0.03 -9.99
CA GLY A 20 13.36 0.43 -10.87
C GLY A 20 12.87 1.53 -11.83
N GLY A 21 13.80 2.16 -12.53
CA GLY A 21 13.44 3.07 -13.62
C GLY A 21 12.59 2.36 -14.67
N TRP A 22 11.78 3.10 -15.40
CA TRP A 22 10.91 2.59 -16.47
C TRP A 22 11.60 1.66 -17.48
N ALA A 23 12.87 1.89 -17.73
CA ALA A 23 13.68 1.09 -18.67
C ALA A 23 13.96 -0.33 -18.15
N ASP A 24 13.94 -0.54 -16.83
CA ASP A 24 14.28 -1.83 -16.23
C ASP A 24 13.09 -2.78 -16.13
N TRP A 25 11.88 -2.27 -16.29
CA TRP A 25 10.65 -3.04 -16.19
C TRP A 25 10.37 -3.93 -17.42
N THR A 26 10.80 -3.50 -18.59
CA THR A 26 10.54 -4.16 -19.87
C THR A 26 11.77 -4.85 -20.46
N GLY A 27 12.86 -4.95 -19.70
CA GLY A 27 14.09 -5.58 -20.16
C GLY A 27 13.95 -7.09 -20.43
N PRO A 28 14.78 -7.67 -21.29
CA PRO A 28 14.70 -9.08 -21.74
C PRO A 28 14.95 -10.12 -20.63
N GLY A 29 15.14 -9.71 -19.38
CA GLY A 29 15.42 -10.59 -18.24
C GLY A 29 14.20 -10.94 -17.36
N GLY A 30 13.00 -10.46 -17.70
CA GLY A 30 11.81 -10.65 -16.85
C GLY A 30 11.80 -9.78 -15.58
N PRO A 31 10.83 -9.99 -14.67
CA PRO A 31 10.70 -9.16 -13.47
C PRO A 31 11.93 -9.31 -12.57
N ARG A 32 12.53 -8.18 -12.22
CA ARG A 32 13.70 -8.14 -11.32
C ARG A 32 13.29 -8.49 -9.89
N PRO A 33 14.05 -9.34 -9.18
CA PRO A 33 13.70 -9.78 -7.82
C PRO A 33 13.75 -8.66 -6.77
N ASP A 34 14.37 -7.53 -7.10
CA ASP A 34 14.56 -6.35 -6.26
C ASP A 34 13.54 -5.21 -6.55
N ILE A 35 12.51 -5.49 -7.35
CA ILE A 35 11.46 -4.54 -7.75
C ILE A 35 10.11 -5.03 -7.25
N GLY A 36 9.21 -4.09 -6.96
CA GLY A 36 7.84 -4.35 -6.54
C GLY A 36 7.64 -4.22 -5.04
N VAL A 37 6.80 -5.07 -4.49
CA VAL A 37 6.56 -5.17 -3.05
C VAL A 37 7.55 -6.17 -2.47
N LEU A 38 8.41 -5.68 -1.58
CA LEU A 38 9.54 -6.44 -1.04
C LEU A 38 9.48 -6.54 0.48
N ARG A 39 10.06 -7.61 1.01
CA ARG A 39 10.30 -7.81 2.43
C ARG A 39 11.75 -8.18 2.68
N SER A 40 12.30 -7.66 3.77
CA SER A 40 13.56 -8.07 4.40
C SER A 40 13.28 -8.53 5.82
N ASP A 41 14.02 -9.53 6.29
CA ASP A 41 13.98 -10.03 7.68
C ASP A 41 15.35 -9.85 8.39
N ASP A 42 16.31 -9.14 7.76
CA ASP A 42 17.69 -9.00 8.20
C ASP A 42 18.20 -7.54 8.15
N HIS A 43 17.34 -6.60 8.53
CA HIS A 43 17.63 -5.15 8.53
C HIS A 43 17.95 -4.58 7.14
N GLY A 44 17.37 -5.15 6.09
CA GLY A 44 17.52 -4.64 4.71
C GLY A 44 18.76 -5.15 3.98
N ARG A 45 19.49 -6.16 4.51
CA ARG A 45 20.64 -6.74 3.83
C ARG A 45 20.23 -7.63 2.66
N ALA A 46 19.17 -8.41 2.82
CA ALA A 46 18.57 -9.20 1.76
C ALA A 46 17.07 -8.87 1.61
N TRP A 47 16.58 -8.88 0.38
CA TRP A 47 15.19 -8.59 0.04
C TRP A 47 14.59 -9.71 -0.80
N ARG A 48 13.33 -10.03 -0.56
CA ARG A 48 12.55 -10.94 -1.37
C ARG A 48 11.24 -10.33 -1.83
N SER A 49 10.81 -10.65 -3.03
CA SER A 49 9.48 -10.23 -3.50
C SER A 49 8.37 -10.94 -2.73
N ILE A 50 7.37 -10.16 -2.36
CA ILE A 50 6.12 -10.62 -1.74
C ILE A 50 4.90 -10.22 -2.57
N ALA A 51 5.09 -9.86 -3.83
CA ALA A 51 4.02 -9.37 -4.72
C ALA A 51 3.11 -10.48 -5.29
N LYS A 52 3.44 -11.77 -5.05
CA LYS A 52 2.63 -12.88 -5.57
C LYS A 52 1.19 -12.82 -5.05
N GLY A 53 0.23 -12.77 -5.97
CA GLY A 53 -1.21 -12.68 -5.66
C GLY A 53 -1.78 -11.26 -5.68
N LEU A 54 -0.94 -10.23 -5.82
CA LEU A 54 -1.39 -8.87 -6.10
C LEU A 54 -1.73 -8.68 -7.59
N PRO A 55 -2.65 -7.78 -7.94
CA PRO A 55 -3.00 -7.49 -9.33
C PRO A 55 -1.87 -6.74 -10.07
N SER A 56 -0.97 -6.11 -9.33
CA SER A 56 0.23 -5.43 -9.80
C SER A 56 1.22 -5.36 -8.64
N ASP A 57 2.50 -5.44 -8.94
CA ASP A 57 3.58 -5.19 -7.98
C ASP A 57 3.97 -3.71 -7.91
N PHE A 58 3.40 -2.89 -8.80
CA PHE A 58 3.56 -1.44 -8.79
C PHE A 58 2.57 -0.79 -7.81
N GLY A 59 3.06 0.17 -7.03
CA GLY A 59 2.28 0.98 -6.09
C GLY A 59 3.20 1.96 -5.35
N PHE A 60 2.65 2.85 -4.55
CA PHE A 60 3.43 3.82 -3.81
C PHE A 60 3.35 3.63 -2.28
N PRO A 61 2.14 3.52 -1.68
CA PRO A 61 2.01 3.40 -0.24
C PRO A 61 2.25 1.97 0.24
N ILE A 62 2.86 1.86 1.40
CA ILE A 62 2.94 0.64 2.20
C ILE A 62 2.90 1.03 3.68
N VAL A 63 2.07 0.35 4.46
CA VAL A 63 2.00 0.54 5.91
C VAL A 63 1.95 -0.82 6.61
N VAL A 64 2.52 -0.88 7.82
CA VAL A 64 2.50 -2.07 8.69
C VAL A 64 1.49 -1.84 9.81
N HIS A 65 0.76 -2.86 10.17
CA HIS A 65 -0.18 -2.84 11.29
C HIS A 65 0.56 -2.53 12.60
N PRO A 66 0.08 -1.63 13.45
CA PRO A 66 0.83 -1.17 14.62
C PRO A 66 1.03 -2.24 15.69
N ASN A 67 0.19 -3.27 15.74
CA ASN A 67 0.20 -4.32 16.74
C ASN A 67 0.57 -5.70 16.17
N ASP A 68 0.94 -5.79 14.87
CA ASP A 68 1.28 -7.05 14.22
C ASP A 68 2.27 -6.83 13.07
N ALA A 69 3.50 -7.29 13.25
CA ALA A 69 4.57 -7.14 12.26
C ALA A 69 4.38 -7.98 10.98
N ASP A 70 3.49 -8.98 10.99
CA ASP A 70 3.16 -9.80 9.83
C ASP A 70 1.99 -9.24 9.01
N THR A 71 1.26 -8.26 9.58
CA THR A 71 0.16 -7.61 8.88
C THR A 71 0.65 -6.34 8.18
N VAL A 72 0.55 -6.33 6.85
CA VAL A 72 1.00 -5.24 5.96
C VAL A 72 -0.06 -4.90 4.93
N TYR A 73 -0.16 -3.62 4.57
CA TYR A 73 -1.13 -3.08 3.63
C TYR A 73 -0.42 -2.39 2.48
N VAL A 74 -0.92 -2.62 1.27
CA VAL A 74 -0.47 -1.95 0.05
C VAL A 74 -1.68 -1.53 -0.80
N MET A 75 -1.47 -0.59 -1.70
CA MET A 75 -2.46 -0.22 -2.70
C MET A 75 -1.83 -0.30 -4.09
N PRO A 76 -2.00 -1.43 -4.80
CA PRO A 76 -1.47 -1.64 -6.13
C PRO A 76 -2.07 -0.67 -7.15
N LEU A 77 -1.22 -0.21 -8.07
CA LEU A 77 -1.58 0.66 -9.18
C LEU A 77 -1.08 0.05 -10.50
N GLU A 78 -1.66 0.43 -11.61
CA GLU A 78 -1.11 0.11 -12.93
C GLU A 78 0.12 0.95 -13.21
N ALA A 79 1.22 0.31 -13.61
CA ALA A 79 2.50 0.99 -13.82
C ALA A 79 2.42 2.06 -14.93
N ALA A 80 1.71 1.77 -16.01
CA ALA A 80 1.60 2.65 -17.17
C ALA A 80 0.80 3.93 -16.89
N THR A 81 -0.29 3.82 -16.15
CA THR A 81 -1.23 4.94 -15.90
C THR A 81 -1.07 5.53 -14.51
N ARG A 82 -0.39 4.82 -13.59
CA ARG A 82 -0.26 5.13 -12.17
C ARG A 82 -1.61 5.30 -11.47
N SER A 83 -2.62 4.60 -11.94
CA SER A 83 -3.99 4.66 -11.42
C SER A 83 -4.46 3.28 -10.92
N CYS A 84 -5.59 3.27 -10.24
CA CYS A 84 -6.15 2.03 -9.70
C CYS A 84 -6.47 1.03 -10.83
N PRO A 85 -6.07 -0.26 -10.71
CA PRO A 85 -6.30 -1.28 -11.71
C PRO A 85 -7.77 -1.39 -12.11
N GLY A 86 -8.05 -1.28 -13.42
CA GLY A 86 -9.41 -1.33 -13.97
C GLY A 86 -10.35 -0.25 -13.43
N GLY A 87 -9.84 0.83 -12.83
CA GLY A 87 -10.65 1.85 -12.17
C GLY A 87 -11.42 1.35 -10.95
N ALA A 88 -10.99 0.25 -10.35
CA ALA A 88 -11.61 -0.39 -9.18
C ALA A 88 -10.64 -0.43 -8.00
N PRO A 89 -10.48 0.68 -7.25
CA PRO A 89 -9.52 0.79 -6.15
C PRO A 89 -9.73 -0.30 -5.09
N ALA A 90 -8.63 -0.75 -4.52
CA ALA A 90 -8.63 -1.63 -3.37
C ALA A 90 -7.34 -1.49 -2.57
N VAL A 91 -7.45 -1.55 -1.27
CA VAL A 91 -6.31 -1.86 -0.40
C VAL A 91 -6.16 -3.37 -0.33
N TRP A 92 -4.94 -3.84 -0.30
CA TRP A 92 -4.62 -5.26 -0.14
C TRP A 92 -3.89 -5.47 1.17
N ARG A 93 -4.39 -6.42 1.97
CA ARG A 93 -3.84 -6.80 3.26
C ARG A 93 -3.21 -8.18 3.19
N SER A 94 -2.01 -8.31 3.71
CA SER A 94 -1.43 -9.59 4.09
C SER A 94 -1.39 -9.68 5.62
N GLU A 95 -1.74 -10.83 6.17
CA GLU A 95 -1.67 -11.14 7.62
C GLU A 95 -0.59 -12.20 7.90
N ASN A 96 0.28 -12.47 6.94
CA ASN A 96 1.32 -13.49 7.02
C ASN A 96 2.64 -13.05 6.34
N GLY A 97 2.93 -11.77 6.45
CA GLY A 97 4.17 -11.18 5.99
C GLY A 97 4.36 -11.20 4.47
N GLY A 98 3.26 -11.13 3.71
CA GLY A 98 3.27 -11.08 2.26
C GLY A 98 3.20 -12.45 1.57
N ASN A 99 2.92 -13.53 2.30
CA ASN A 99 2.77 -14.85 1.66
C ASN A 99 1.43 -15.02 0.94
N SER A 100 0.40 -14.30 1.38
CA SER A 100 -0.90 -14.20 0.71
C SER A 100 -1.54 -12.85 0.94
N TRP A 101 -2.49 -12.47 0.08
CA TRP A 101 -3.13 -11.15 0.08
C TRP A 101 -4.64 -11.25 -0.01
N SER A 102 -5.34 -10.45 0.78
CA SER A 102 -6.79 -10.26 0.77
C SER A 102 -7.15 -8.90 0.23
N ARG A 103 -8.15 -8.83 -0.65
CA ARG A 103 -8.64 -7.59 -1.26
C ARG A 103 -9.66 -6.93 -0.35
N LEU A 104 -9.40 -5.71 0.10
CA LEU A 104 -10.26 -4.90 0.94
C LEU A 104 -10.85 -3.74 0.12
N ALA A 105 -12.10 -3.84 -0.29
CA ALA A 105 -12.73 -2.86 -1.20
C ALA A 105 -14.20 -2.58 -0.89
N ARG A 106 -14.74 -3.10 0.22
CA ARG A 106 -16.13 -2.84 0.59
C ARG A 106 -16.33 -1.37 0.95
N GLY A 107 -17.17 -0.65 0.23
CA GLY A 107 -17.38 0.79 0.35
C GLY A 107 -16.59 1.63 -0.66
N LEU A 108 -15.49 1.10 -1.24
CA LEU A 108 -14.77 1.78 -2.30
C LEU A 108 -15.53 1.73 -3.64
N PRO A 109 -15.26 2.68 -4.57
CA PRO A 109 -15.81 2.63 -5.91
C PRO A 109 -15.49 1.32 -6.64
N LYS A 110 -16.47 0.77 -7.36
CA LYS A 110 -16.32 -0.52 -8.05
C LYS A 110 -15.79 -0.38 -9.48
N LYS A 111 -15.80 0.83 -10.03
CA LYS A 111 -15.38 1.14 -11.41
C LYS A 111 -15.19 2.64 -11.60
N GLN A 112 -14.53 3.03 -12.70
CA GLN A 112 -14.37 4.42 -13.16
C GLN A 112 -13.67 5.35 -12.13
N SER A 113 -12.81 4.79 -11.28
CA SER A 113 -12.04 5.53 -10.27
C SER A 113 -10.56 5.37 -10.53
N TYR A 114 -10.02 6.27 -11.34
CA TYR A 114 -8.63 6.23 -11.82
C TYR A 114 -7.71 7.20 -11.04
N PHE A 115 -7.94 7.34 -9.75
CA PHE A 115 -7.08 8.16 -8.92
C PHE A 115 -5.76 7.45 -8.55
N THR A 116 -4.80 8.23 -8.10
CA THR A 116 -3.53 7.76 -7.55
C THR A 116 -3.49 8.03 -6.06
N ILE A 117 -2.84 7.13 -5.32
CA ILE A 117 -2.46 7.34 -3.92
C ILE A 117 -0.94 7.46 -3.88
N LEU A 118 -0.44 8.59 -3.37
CA LEU A 118 0.99 8.84 -3.28
C LEU A 118 1.62 8.11 -2.09
N ARG A 119 2.95 8.05 -2.06
CA ARG A 119 3.73 7.24 -1.10
C ARG A 119 3.43 7.53 0.37
N ASP A 120 3.20 8.80 0.71
CA ASP A 120 2.92 9.24 2.08
C ASP A 120 1.44 9.56 2.32
N ALA A 121 0.58 9.31 1.31
CA ALA A 121 -0.85 9.55 1.39
C ALA A 121 -1.65 8.35 1.95
N MET A 122 -1.01 7.44 2.67
CA MET A 122 -1.66 6.37 3.42
C MET A 122 -0.99 6.19 4.78
N ASP A 123 -1.82 6.08 5.84
CA ASP A 123 -1.39 5.85 7.21
C ASP A 123 -2.40 4.98 7.97
N ILE A 124 -2.03 4.51 9.16
CA ILE A 124 -2.85 3.67 10.03
C ILE A 124 -2.76 4.21 11.46
N ASP A 125 -3.87 4.27 12.19
CA ASP A 125 -3.86 4.67 13.59
C ASP A 125 -3.37 3.53 14.51
N ARG A 126 -3.18 3.87 15.80
CA ARG A 126 -2.69 2.94 16.82
C ARG A 126 -3.77 2.55 17.83
N LEU A 127 -5.03 2.62 17.44
CA LEU A 127 -6.14 2.21 18.28
C LEU A 127 -6.14 0.68 18.45
N LYS A 128 -6.90 0.19 19.44
CA LYS A 128 -7.04 -1.26 19.68
C LYS A 128 -7.54 -1.99 18.42
N THR A 129 -8.45 -1.39 17.68
CA THR A 129 -8.90 -1.83 16.37
C THR A 129 -8.52 -0.73 15.37
N PRO A 130 -7.33 -0.83 14.74
CA PRO A 130 -6.82 0.25 13.92
C PRO A 130 -7.67 0.52 12.69
N ALA A 131 -7.77 1.80 12.32
CA ALA A 131 -8.33 2.23 11.04
C ALA A 131 -7.20 2.70 10.11
N LEU A 132 -7.38 2.43 8.82
CA LEU A 132 -6.52 2.94 7.77
C LEU A 132 -7.10 4.23 7.19
N TYR A 133 -6.22 5.09 6.73
CA TYR A 133 -6.60 6.33 6.07
C TYR A 133 -5.80 6.48 4.79
N PHE A 134 -6.44 6.86 3.69
CA PHE A 134 -5.70 7.26 2.50
C PHE A 134 -6.33 8.47 1.82
N GLY A 135 -5.44 9.31 1.26
CA GLY A 135 -5.79 10.45 0.44
C GLY A 135 -5.47 10.21 -1.03
N THR A 136 -6.28 10.76 -1.92
CA THR A 136 -6.13 10.62 -3.36
C THR A 136 -5.63 11.89 -4.03
N THR A 137 -5.02 11.77 -5.19
CA THR A 137 -4.63 12.91 -6.03
C THR A 137 -5.83 13.69 -6.60
N THR A 138 -7.03 13.14 -6.47
CA THR A 138 -8.30 13.77 -6.88
C THR A 138 -9.09 14.36 -5.70
N GLY A 139 -8.47 14.42 -4.49
CA GLY A 139 -9.00 15.17 -3.35
C GLY A 139 -9.97 14.40 -2.45
N GLN A 140 -10.05 13.08 -2.54
CA GLN A 140 -10.83 12.28 -1.60
C GLN A 140 -9.96 11.81 -0.43
N LEU A 141 -10.50 11.91 0.79
CA LEU A 141 -9.95 11.28 1.99
C LEU A 141 -10.86 10.12 2.42
N TRP A 142 -10.28 8.94 2.51
CA TRP A 142 -10.99 7.71 2.88
C TRP A 142 -10.53 7.19 4.24
N ILE A 143 -11.47 6.59 4.98
CA ILE A 143 -11.20 5.80 6.19
C ILE A 143 -11.63 4.36 5.97
N GLY A 144 -10.73 3.42 6.29
CA GLY A 144 -10.99 1.99 6.33
C GLY A 144 -11.10 1.51 7.77
N ARG A 145 -12.32 1.30 8.25
CA ARG A 145 -12.58 0.84 9.62
C ARG A 145 -12.22 -0.64 9.78
N GLU A 146 -11.98 -1.06 11.01
CA GLU A 146 -11.72 -2.47 11.35
C GLU A 146 -10.59 -3.08 10.50
N GLY A 147 -9.46 -2.36 10.41
CA GLY A 147 -8.33 -2.80 9.60
C GLY A 147 -8.61 -2.78 8.08
N GLY A 148 -9.54 -1.93 7.61
CA GLY A 148 -9.88 -1.77 6.20
C GLY A 148 -11.04 -2.64 5.69
N GLU A 149 -11.78 -3.31 6.58
CA GLU A 149 -12.91 -4.15 6.20
C GLU A 149 -14.08 -3.36 5.59
N GLN A 150 -14.26 -2.09 6.01
CA GLN A 150 -15.29 -1.19 5.49
C GLN A 150 -14.69 0.19 5.25
N TRP A 151 -14.92 0.75 4.06
CA TRP A 151 -14.42 2.06 3.64
C TRP A 151 -15.54 3.09 3.54
N ASP A 152 -15.26 4.28 4.10
CA ASP A 152 -16.13 5.46 4.00
C ASP A 152 -15.30 6.63 3.45
N CYS A 153 -15.91 7.43 2.56
CA CYS A 153 -15.31 8.67 2.11
C CYS A 153 -15.62 9.77 3.13
N LEU A 154 -14.58 10.30 3.78
CA LEU A 154 -14.73 11.38 4.76
C LEU A 154 -14.89 12.75 4.09
N PHE A 155 -14.11 12.98 3.03
CA PHE A 155 -14.14 14.19 2.22
C PHE A 155 -13.92 13.83 0.76
N ASP A 156 -14.60 14.51 -0.16
CA ASP A 156 -14.56 14.22 -1.61
C ASP A 156 -14.14 15.39 -2.49
N SER A 157 -13.87 16.56 -1.90
CA SER A 157 -13.62 17.82 -2.61
C SER A 157 -12.44 18.62 -2.05
N LEU A 158 -11.46 17.95 -1.45
CA LEU A 158 -10.22 18.57 -1.01
C LEU A 158 -9.27 18.81 -2.21
N PRO A 159 -8.28 19.68 -2.07
CA PRO A 159 -7.14 19.69 -3.01
C PRO A 159 -6.44 18.32 -3.09
N PRO A 160 -5.62 18.05 -4.11
CA PRO A 160 -4.84 16.82 -4.20
C PRO A 160 -4.11 16.51 -2.89
N ILE A 161 -4.32 15.31 -2.34
CA ILE A 161 -3.75 14.91 -1.05
C ILE A 161 -2.42 14.21 -1.29
N HIS A 162 -1.34 14.79 -0.78
CA HIS A 162 0.02 14.27 -0.95
C HIS A 162 0.51 13.50 0.27
N ASN A 163 -0.06 13.79 1.45
CA ASN A 163 0.33 13.19 2.71
C ASN A 163 -0.89 13.01 3.60
N VAL A 164 -0.95 11.86 4.29
CA VAL A 164 -1.89 11.57 5.37
C VAL A 164 -1.08 11.12 6.56
N LYS A 165 -1.29 11.74 7.72
CA LYS A 165 -0.69 11.36 8.98
C LYS A 165 -1.74 11.28 10.06
N VAL A 166 -1.73 10.19 10.80
CA VAL A 166 -2.59 10.00 11.96
C VAL A 166 -1.77 10.29 13.21
N ALA A 167 -2.28 11.19 14.04
CA ALA A 167 -1.74 11.46 15.37
C ALA A 167 -2.63 10.76 16.40
N GLY A 168 -2.03 10.03 17.35
CA GLY A 168 -2.73 9.58 18.54
C GLY A 168 -2.96 10.78 19.46
N VAL A 169 -4.15 10.87 20.02
CA VAL A 169 -4.51 11.82 21.08
C VAL A 169 -4.45 11.10 22.41
#